data_b4ef802dffd7095ba66689964262118b
#
_entry.id   b4ef802dffd7095ba66689964262118b
#
_cell.length_a   1.000
_cell.length_b   1.000
_cell.length_c   1.000
_cell.angle_alpha   90.00
_cell.angle_beta   90.00
_cell.angle_gamma   90.00
#
_symmetry.space_group_name_H-M   'P 1'
#
loop_
_entity.id
_entity.type
_entity.pdbx_description
1 polymer ?
#
loop_
_entity_poly.entity_id
_entity_poly.type
_entity_poly.pdbx_seq_one_letter_code
_entity_poly.pdbx_strand_id
1 'polypeptide(L)'
;MTTTLSATEQTSTRVGSRHPGVALLVIATAQLMVVLDATIVNVALPHIQTALRFSDSGLEWVVNGYALTLGGLLLLGGRAGDLLGRRRMFILGLLLFSVASLAGGLATSQAELLAARAVQGAGGALVTPTALALVFTTFPAGRARHRALGIYSAMSVAGGAVGLLAGGLLVSYVSWRWVLFVNVPIGLAGALAARTVLPVSGRRPGRFDLPGIITGTGGVAALVYGLSNAATGQDGTSHWGDAKVVATLAAGVAALVAFVLIEARTRHPLLPLRLLRDRNRAGANLMSLGVGTTLFGVFFFLTLFVQDVWGYSPLRTGLAFLPLTVAVLVTSIASTRLVSRTGHRPLLLAGTAITGAGLYWMSRLTEHGTYLGGLLGPILVTGAGLGLLFVPMSLVALSDVAEADSGVASSLLNATRQVGGSIGLAVLGTVAWTVVANHAVRARTTTAYQHALATGFDRAFLVAAGIMVLMLVAAVTLVRDRRARQTGLDPASGGRAADHVEQVGQPLPDAPA
;
A
#
# COMPACT_ATOMS: atom_id res chain seq x y z
N MET A 1 -12.94 -64.29 -3.43
CA MET A 1 -13.55 -63.13 -4.13
C MET A 1 -12.90 -61.89 -3.57
N THR A 2 -11.82 -61.48 -4.15
CA THR A 2 -10.98 -60.36 -3.69
C THR A 2 -11.28 -59.17 -4.62
N THR A 3 -12.00 -58.17 -4.10
CA THR A 3 -12.36 -56.97 -4.85
C THR A 3 -11.23 -55.96 -4.69
N THR A 4 -10.46 -55.80 -5.75
CA THR A 4 -9.45 -54.74 -5.92
C THR A 4 -10.15 -53.41 -6.17
N LEU A 5 -10.12 -52.50 -5.18
CA LEU A 5 -10.49 -51.11 -5.36
C LEU A 5 -9.36 -50.41 -6.14
N SER A 6 -9.64 -50.10 -7.41
CA SER A 6 -8.75 -49.29 -8.22
C SER A 6 -8.75 -47.87 -7.72
N ALA A 7 -7.62 -47.43 -7.19
CA ALA A 7 -7.34 -46.04 -6.89
C ALA A 7 -7.29 -45.26 -8.22
N THR A 8 -8.32 -44.54 -8.53
CA THR A 8 -8.33 -43.58 -9.63
C THR A 8 -7.38 -42.42 -9.26
N GLU A 9 -6.15 -42.52 -9.72
CA GLU A 9 -5.20 -41.41 -9.71
C GLU A 9 -5.82 -40.21 -10.45
N GLN A 10 -6.29 -39.23 -9.69
CA GLN A 10 -6.58 -37.92 -10.24
C GLN A 10 -5.27 -37.27 -10.66
N THR A 11 -4.86 -37.54 -11.88
CA THR A 11 -3.78 -36.84 -12.58
C THR A 11 -4.24 -35.40 -12.81
N SER A 12 -4.05 -34.52 -11.81
CA SER A 12 -4.18 -33.10 -12.00
C SER A 12 -3.05 -32.67 -12.95
N THR A 13 -3.36 -32.58 -14.23
CA THR A 13 -2.51 -31.96 -15.24
C THR A 13 -2.25 -30.51 -14.82
N ARG A 14 -1.15 -30.31 -14.09
CA ARG A 14 -0.58 -28.98 -13.87
C ARG A 14 -0.06 -28.48 -15.21
N VAL A 15 -0.89 -27.75 -15.93
CA VAL A 15 -0.46 -26.99 -17.12
C VAL A 15 0.41 -25.84 -16.61
N GLY A 16 1.68 -26.12 -16.37
CA GLY A 16 2.69 -25.10 -16.13
C GLY A 16 2.78 -24.18 -17.36
N SER A 17 3.10 -22.91 -17.13
CA SER A 17 3.36 -21.98 -18.24
C SER A 17 4.46 -22.55 -19.14
N ARG A 18 4.25 -22.54 -20.47
CA ARG A 18 5.27 -22.94 -21.46
C ARG A 18 6.55 -22.09 -21.37
N HIS A 19 6.44 -20.84 -20.88
CA HIS A 19 7.53 -19.89 -20.75
C HIS A 19 7.48 -19.19 -19.38
N PRO A 20 7.92 -19.83 -18.29
CA PRO A 20 7.80 -19.28 -16.93
C PRO A 20 8.55 -17.95 -16.75
N GLY A 21 9.66 -17.74 -17.46
CA GLY A 21 10.40 -16.48 -17.42
C GLY A 21 9.60 -15.30 -17.99
N VAL A 22 8.91 -15.52 -19.13
CA VAL A 22 8.06 -14.49 -19.74
C VAL A 22 6.82 -14.23 -18.88
N ALA A 23 6.24 -15.27 -18.29
CA ALA A 23 5.12 -15.12 -17.35
C ALA A 23 5.52 -14.25 -16.14
N LEU A 24 6.71 -14.47 -15.57
CA LEU A 24 7.23 -13.65 -14.49
C LEU A 24 7.45 -12.20 -14.93
N LEU A 25 8.02 -12.00 -16.12
CA LEU A 25 8.24 -10.65 -16.65
C LEU A 25 6.92 -9.89 -16.79
N VAL A 26 5.88 -10.51 -17.35
CA VAL A 26 4.55 -9.89 -17.50
C VAL A 26 3.95 -9.54 -16.14
N ILE A 27 3.98 -10.45 -15.16
CA ILE A 27 3.45 -10.21 -13.82
C ILE A 27 4.24 -9.10 -13.10
N ALA A 28 5.56 -9.14 -13.18
CA ALA A 28 6.45 -8.19 -12.50
C ALA A 28 6.36 -6.78 -13.12
N THR A 29 6.26 -6.69 -14.47
CA THR A 29 6.06 -5.41 -15.17
C THR A 29 4.70 -4.79 -14.86
N ALA A 30 3.65 -5.59 -14.74
CA ALA A 30 2.34 -5.09 -14.31
C ALA A 30 2.37 -4.51 -12.89
N GLN A 31 3.07 -5.16 -11.97
CA GLN A 31 3.27 -4.63 -10.61
C GLN A 31 4.11 -3.36 -10.61
N LEU A 32 5.19 -3.33 -11.41
CA LEU A 32 6.01 -2.13 -11.58
C LEU A 32 5.15 -0.99 -12.11
N MET A 33 4.30 -1.21 -13.12
CA MET A 33 3.40 -0.19 -13.69
C MET A 33 2.47 0.42 -12.64
N VAL A 34 1.82 -0.40 -11.80
CA VAL A 34 0.92 0.08 -10.73
C VAL A 34 1.66 0.94 -9.71
N VAL A 35 2.87 0.56 -9.32
CA VAL A 35 3.67 1.32 -8.34
C VAL A 35 4.28 2.56 -8.98
N LEU A 36 4.76 2.43 -10.22
CA LEU A 36 5.29 3.56 -11.01
C LEU A 36 4.23 4.65 -11.13
N ASP A 37 2.99 4.29 -11.49
CA ASP A 37 1.91 5.26 -11.64
C ASP A 37 1.61 6.02 -10.34
N ALA A 38 1.63 5.33 -9.20
CA ALA A 38 1.43 5.95 -7.90
C ALA A 38 2.51 6.99 -7.54
N THR A 39 3.72 6.86 -8.09
CA THR A 39 4.86 7.74 -7.79
C THR A 39 5.13 8.78 -8.87
N ILE A 40 4.97 8.42 -10.15
CA ILE A 40 5.25 9.30 -11.29
C ILE A 40 4.36 10.54 -11.29
N VAL A 41 3.09 10.38 -10.90
CA VAL A 41 2.10 11.47 -10.86
C VAL A 41 2.46 12.52 -9.80
N ASN A 42 3.07 12.13 -8.68
CA ASN A 42 3.45 13.10 -7.64
C ASN A 42 4.39 14.20 -8.17
N VAL A 43 5.37 13.84 -9.00
CA VAL A 43 6.31 14.81 -9.60
C VAL A 43 5.59 15.77 -10.56
N ALA A 44 4.48 15.34 -11.16
CA ALA A 44 3.68 16.12 -12.11
C ALA A 44 2.67 17.06 -11.46
N LEU A 45 2.40 16.93 -10.14
CA LEU A 45 1.32 17.63 -9.45
C LEU A 45 1.29 19.15 -9.69
N PRO A 46 2.40 19.92 -9.54
CA PRO A 46 2.36 21.36 -9.77
C PRO A 46 2.01 21.74 -11.22
N HIS A 47 2.47 20.93 -12.18
CA HIS A 47 2.16 21.15 -13.60
C HIS A 47 0.69 20.80 -13.92
N ILE A 48 0.15 19.75 -13.31
CA ILE A 48 -1.28 19.39 -13.39
C ILE A 48 -2.13 20.50 -12.76
N GLN A 49 -1.73 21.02 -11.60
CA GLN A 49 -2.41 22.12 -10.92
C GLN A 49 -2.57 23.32 -11.82
N THR A 50 -1.47 23.79 -12.40
CA THR A 50 -1.45 24.94 -13.30
C THR A 50 -2.26 24.68 -14.57
N ALA A 51 -2.07 23.51 -15.21
CA ALA A 51 -2.68 23.20 -16.51
C ALA A 51 -4.21 23.04 -16.42
N LEU A 52 -4.72 22.43 -15.35
CA LEU A 52 -6.14 22.16 -15.16
C LEU A 52 -6.78 23.09 -14.09
N ARG A 53 -6.02 24.04 -13.57
CA ARG A 53 -6.48 25.06 -12.59
C ARG A 53 -7.08 24.43 -11.33
N PHE A 54 -6.42 23.39 -10.79
CA PHE A 54 -6.82 22.83 -9.52
C PHE A 54 -6.59 23.83 -8.38
N SER A 55 -7.53 23.87 -7.43
CA SER A 55 -7.26 24.49 -6.13
C SER A 55 -6.26 23.63 -5.34
N ASP A 56 -5.63 24.20 -4.34
CA ASP A 56 -4.64 23.50 -3.51
C ASP A 56 -5.23 22.23 -2.86
N SER A 57 -6.41 22.33 -2.26
CA SER A 57 -7.13 21.18 -1.70
C SER A 57 -7.68 20.23 -2.77
N GLY A 58 -8.04 20.76 -3.94
CA GLY A 58 -8.50 19.97 -5.09
C GLY A 58 -7.42 19.08 -5.69
N LEU A 59 -6.15 19.51 -5.62
CA LEU A 59 -5.00 18.78 -6.17
C LEU A 59 -4.78 17.43 -5.47
N GLU A 60 -5.07 17.32 -4.18
CA GLU A 60 -5.00 16.07 -3.43
C GLU A 60 -5.85 14.95 -4.04
N TRP A 61 -6.96 15.31 -4.71
CA TRP A 61 -7.84 14.33 -5.33
C TRP A 61 -7.22 13.60 -6.52
N VAL A 62 -6.19 14.17 -7.15
CA VAL A 62 -5.42 13.48 -8.20
C VAL A 62 -4.75 12.23 -7.62
N VAL A 63 -4.28 12.28 -6.38
CA VAL A 63 -3.69 11.14 -5.65
C VAL A 63 -4.79 10.32 -4.98
N ASN A 64 -5.70 10.97 -4.25
CA ASN A 64 -6.75 10.30 -3.48
C ASN A 64 -7.75 9.54 -4.37
N GLY A 65 -8.12 10.06 -5.53
CA GLY A 65 -9.04 9.39 -6.46
C GLY A 65 -8.53 8.02 -6.90
N TYR A 66 -7.23 7.92 -7.16
CA TYR A 66 -6.56 6.65 -7.45
C TYR A 66 -6.45 5.75 -6.21
N ALA A 67 -5.91 6.28 -5.12
CA ALA A 67 -5.58 5.50 -3.94
C ALA A 67 -6.81 4.95 -3.20
N LEU A 68 -7.88 5.74 -3.10
CA LEU A 68 -9.16 5.31 -2.52
C LEU A 68 -9.79 4.17 -3.32
N THR A 69 -9.82 4.31 -4.63
CA THR A 69 -10.42 3.29 -5.49
C THR A 69 -9.55 2.04 -5.49
N LEU A 70 -8.23 2.19 -5.58
CA LEU A 70 -7.29 1.08 -5.46
C LEU A 70 -7.47 0.36 -4.12
N GLY A 71 -7.37 1.07 -2.99
CA GLY A 71 -7.44 0.50 -1.66
C GLY A 71 -8.81 -0.08 -1.32
N GLY A 72 -9.88 0.66 -1.65
CA GLY A 72 -11.26 0.26 -1.37
C GLY A 72 -11.70 -0.97 -2.16
N LEU A 73 -11.21 -1.12 -3.39
CA LEU A 73 -11.56 -2.26 -4.26
C LEU A 73 -10.54 -3.39 -4.23
N LEU A 74 -9.43 -3.29 -3.46
CA LEU A 74 -8.36 -4.29 -3.46
C LEU A 74 -8.84 -5.68 -3.03
N LEU A 75 -9.67 -5.74 -1.98
CA LEU A 75 -10.27 -7.00 -1.50
C LEU A 75 -11.25 -7.58 -2.52
N LEU A 76 -12.05 -6.72 -3.17
CA LEU A 76 -12.91 -7.12 -4.28
C LEU A 76 -12.11 -7.69 -5.44
N GLY A 77 -11.00 -7.05 -5.82
CA GLY A 77 -10.14 -7.49 -6.92
C GLY A 77 -9.57 -8.89 -6.68
N GLY A 78 -9.14 -9.17 -5.45
CA GLY A 78 -8.73 -10.52 -5.02
C GLY A 78 -9.87 -11.54 -5.15
N ARG A 79 -11.04 -11.19 -4.64
CA ARG A 79 -12.24 -12.05 -4.73
C ARG A 79 -12.69 -12.26 -6.18
N ALA A 80 -12.68 -11.22 -7.00
CA ALA A 80 -12.99 -11.32 -8.43
C ALA A 80 -12.02 -12.26 -9.16
N GLY A 81 -10.74 -12.22 -8.83
CA GLY A 81 -9.75 -13.15 -9.36
C GLY A 81 -10.07 -14.62 -9.05
N ASP A 82 -10.53 -14.91 -7.84
CA ASP A 82 -10.89 -16.28 -7.44
C ASP A 82 -12.21 -16.75 -8.08
N LEU A 83 -13.24 -15.88 -8.20
CA LEU A 83 -14.55 -16.22 -8.74
C LEU A 83 -14.58 -16.29 -10.27
N LEU A 84 -13.94 -15.31 -10.94
CA LEU A 84 -14.04 -15.11 -12.40
C LEU A 84 -12.80 -15.62 -13.13
N GLY A 85 -11.74 -15.96 -12.40
CA GLY A 85 -10.47 -16.45 -12.92
C GLY A 85 -9.36 -15.39 -12.91
N ARG A 86 -8.24 -15.71 -12.26
CA ARG A 86 -7.12 -14.79 -12.01
C ARG A 86 -6.54 -14.18 -13.28
N ARG A 87 -6.29 -14.99 -14.32
CA ARG A 87 -5.79 -14.50 -15.62
C ARG A 87 -6.75 -13.50 -16.27
N ARG A 88 -8.07 -13.78 -16.24
CA ARG A 88 -9.07 -12.88 -16.85
C ARG A 88 -9.12 -11.55 -16.13
N MET A 89 -9.14 -11.57 -14.80
CA MET A 89 -9.19 -10.35 -13.99
C MET A 89 -7.88 -9.55 -14.09
N PHE A 90 -6.74 -10.20 -14.19
CA PHE A 90 -5.46 -9.56 -14.46
C PHE A 90 -5.46 -8.82 -15.81
N ILE A 91 -5.90 -9.47 -16.88
CA ILE A 91 -6.02 -8.86 -18.23
C ILE A 91 -7.02 -7.69 -18.20
N LEU A 92 -8.20 -7.90 -17.61
CA LEU A 92 -9.23 -6.84 -17.50
C LEU A 92 -8.67 -5.64 -16.72
N GLY A 93 -7.98 -5.88 -15.61
CA GLY A 93 -7.35 -4.84 -14.82
C GLY A 93 -6.31 -4.05 -15.61
N LEU A 94 -5.44 -4.71 -16.38
CA LEU A 94 -4.46 -4.05 -17.24
C LEU A 94 -5.12 -3.21 -18.34
N LEU A 95 -6.16 -3.72 -18.99
CA LEU A 95 -6.89 -2.98 -20.03
C LEU A 95 -7.61 -1.76 -19.44
N LEU A 96 -8.30 -1.94 -18.30
CA LEU A 96 -9.00 -0.87 -17.60
C LEU A 96 -8.01 0.23 -17.16
N PHE A 97 -6.86 -0.18 -16.61
CA PHE A 97 -5.79 0.72 -16.20
C PHE A 97 -5.24 1.51 -17.40
N SER A 98 -4.98 0.84 -18.53
CA SER A 98 -4.44 1.47 -19.74
C SER A 98 -5.41 2.44 -20.38
N VAL A 99 -6.70 2.06 -20.51
CA VAL A 99 -7.74 2.94 -21.06
C VAL A 99 -7.96 4.16 -20.17
N ALA A 100 -7.99 3.95 -18.86
CA ALA A 100 -8.10 5.06 -17.90
C ALA A 100 -6.86 5.98 -17.94
N SER A 101 -5.66 5.41 -18.09
CA SER A 101 -4.42 6.19 -18.27
C SER A 101 -4.46 7.02 -19.56
N LEU A 102 -4.94 6.45 -20.65
CA LEU A 102 -5.13 7.18 -21.90
C LEU A 102 -6.12 8.34 -21.72
N ALA A 103 -7.27 8.07 -21.13
CA ALA A 103 -8.29 9.09 -20.85
C ALA A 103 -7.75 10.21 -19.96
N GLY A 104 -7.02 9.86 -18.89
CA GLY A 104 -6.40 10.84 -17.99
C GLY A 104 -5.33 11.69 -18.67
N GLY A 105 -4.51 11.11 -19.56
CA GLY A 105 -3.54 11.85 -20.36
C GLY A 105 -4.18 12.80 -21.38
N LEU A 106 -5.37 12.50 -21.84
CA LEU A 106 -6.17 13.34 -22.74
C LEU A 106 -7.06 14.35 -21.99
N ALA A 107 -7.16 14.27 -20.67
CA ALA A 107 -8.05 15.12 -19.87
C ALA A 107 -7.80 16.61 -20.11
N THR A 108 -8.90 17.36 -20.25
CA THR A 108 -8.95 18.81 -20.42
C THR A 108 -9.60 19.52 -19.25
N SER A 109 -10.23 18.76 -18.35
CA SER A 109 -10.87 19.25 -17.13
C SER A 109 -10.45 18.46 -15.89
N GLN A 110 -10.65 19.06 -14.71
CA GLN A 110 -10.41 18.39 -13.42
C GLN A 110 -11.25 17.12 -13.30
N ALA A 111 -12.54 17.20 -13.63
CA ALA A 111 -13.47 16.08 -13.50
C ALA A 111 -13.05 14.88 -14.35
N GLU A 112 -12.59 15.11 -15.60
CA GLU A 112 -12.10 14.06 -16.49
C GLU A 112 -10.86 13.37 -15.91
N LEU A 113 -9.89 14.15 -15.40
CA LEU A 113 -8.69 13.60 -14.79
C LEU A 113 -9.04 12.79 -13.54
N LEU A 114 -9.88 13.31 -12.64
CA LEU A 114 -10.27 12.63 -11.42
C LEU A 114 -11.07 11.35 -11.70
N ALA A 115 -11.99 11.36 -12.67
CA ALA A 115 -12.70 10.17 -13.10
C ALA A 115 -11.74 9.12 -13.67
N ALA A 116 -10.80 9.53 -14.51
CA ALA A 116 -9.77 8.64 -15.04
C ALA A 116 -8.92 8.03 -13.92
N ARG A 117 -8.48 8.82 -12.93
CA ARG A 117 -7.73 8.35 -11.77
C ARG A 117 -8.52 7.32 -10.95
N ALA A 118 -9.81 7.55 -10.73
CA ALA A 118 -10.66 6.60 -10.02
C ALA A 118 -10.79 5.27 -10.79
N VAL A 119 -11.03 5.32 -12.10
CA VAL A 119 -11.10 4.10 -12.95
C VAL A 119 -9.74 3.39 -13.02
N GLN A 120 -8.65 4.13 -13.08
CA GLN A 120 -7.29 3.60 -13.05
C GLN A 120 -7.00 2.87 -11.73
N GLY A 121 -7.44 3.42 -10.59
CA GLY A 121 -7.37 2.76 -9.28
C GLY A 121 -8.15 1.45 -9.25
N ALA A 122 -9.34 1.39 -9.85
CA ALA A 122 -10.10 0.14 -10.00
C ALA A 122 -9.35 -0.90 -10.85
N GLY A 123 -8.70 -0.48 -11.93
CA GLY A 123 -7.81 -1.34 -12.73
C GLY A 123 -6.66 -1.90 -11.90
N GLY A 124 -5.99 -1.05 -11.14
CA GLY A 124 -4.90 -1.44 -10.21
C GLY A 124 -5.37 -2.43 -9.13
N ALA A 125 -6.59 -2.23 -8.60
CA ALA A 125 -7.20 -3.12 -7.62
C ALA A 125 -7.46 -4.54 -8.16
N LEU A 126 -7.69 -4.70 -9.45
CA LEU A 126 -7.77 -6.00 -10.12
C LEU A 126 -6.37 -6.60 -10.39
N VAL A 127 -5.42 -5.77 -10.82
CA VAL A 127 -4.05 -6.21 -11.18
C VAL A 127 -3.29 -6.72 -9.96
N THR A 128 -3.20 -5.93 -8.88
CA THR A 128 -2.29 -6.19 -7.77
C THR A 128 -2.52 -7.55 -7.08
N PRO A 129 -3.73 -7.91 -6.61
CA PRO A 129 -3.94 -9.21 -5.97
C PRO A 129 -3.86 -10.38 -6.94
N THR A 130 -4.33 -10.18 -8.19
CA THR A 130 -4.27 -11.25 -9.21
C THR A 130 -2.86 -11.50 -9.70
N ALA A 131 -2.01 -10.47 -9.80
CA ALA A 131 -0.58 -10.62 -10.09
C ALA A 131 0.12 -11.52 -9.07
N LEU A 132 -0.06 -11.24 -7.78
CA LEU A 132 0.53 -12.04 -6.71
C LEU A 132 -0.02 -13.49 -6.74
N ALA A 133 -1.33 -13.66 -6.91
CA ALA A 133 -1.95 -14.99 -7.01
C ALA A 133 -1.47 -15.78 -8.24
N LEU A 134 -1.16 -15.10 -9.35
CA LEU A 134 -0.58 -15.73 -10.54
C LEU A 134 0.87 -16.19 -10.31
N VAL A 135 1.67 -15.49 -9.48
CA VAL A 135 2.99 -16.00 -9.07
C VAL A 135 2.84 -17.34 -8.36
N PHE A 136 1.91 -17.46 -7.41
CA PHE A 136 1.69 -18.71 -6.67
C PHE A 136 1.19 -19.86 -7.53
N THR A 137 0.43 -19.58 -8.58
CA THR A 137 -0.11 -20.62 -9.49
C THR A 137 0.83 -20.99 -10.63
N THR A 138 1.71 -20.08 -11.05
CA THR A 138 2.65 -20.30 -12.15
C THR A 138 3.92 -21.01 -11.69
N PHE A 139 4.38 -20.73 -10.45
CA PHE A 139 5.65 -21.24 -9.94
C PHE A 139 5.41 -22.29 -8.84
N PRO A 140 6.03 -23.50 -8.96
CA PRO A 140 5.95 -24.54 -7.94
C PRO A 140 6.58 -24.07 -6.63
N ALA A 141 6.15 -24.65 -5.51
CA ALA A 141 6.72 -24.37 -4.20
C ALA A 141 8.24 -24.66 -4.18
N GLY A 142 8.98 -23.87 -3.39
CA GLY A 142 10.44 -23.98 -3.29
C GLY A 142 11.18 -22.85 -4.00
N ARG A 143 12.41 -23.09 -4.44
CA ARG A 143 13.34 -22.06 -4.95
C ARG A 143 12.77 -21.21 -6.10
N ALA A 144 12.01 -21.83 -7.01
CA ALA A 144 11.43 -21.13 -8.15
C ALA A 144 10.43 -20.06 -7.70
N ARG A 145 9.51 -20.39 -6.77
CA ARG A 145 8.54 -19.46 -6.20
C ARG A 145 9.21 -18.35 -5.38
N HIS A 146 10.21 -18.70 -4.56
CA HIS A 146 10.96 -17.71 -3.80
C HIS A 146 11.66 -16.70 -4.70
N ARG A 147 12.29 -17.17 -5.80
CA ARG A 147 12.91 -16.28 -6.80
C ARG A 147 11.86 -15.39 -7.49
N ALA A 148 10.70 -15.93 -7.87
CA ALA A 148 9.64 -15.17 -8.52
C ALA A 148 9.08 -14.09 -7.59
N LEU A 149 8.83 -14.40 -6.31
CA LEU A 149 8.40 -13.43 -5.30
C LEU A 149 9.46 -12.37 -5.04
N GLY A 150 10.74 -12.74 -5.03
CA GLY A 150 11.86 -11.81 -4.91
C GLY A 150 11.88 -10.78 -6.06
N ILE A 151 11.72 -11.24 -7.31
CA ILE A 151 11.66 -10.37 -8.49
C ILE A 151 10.40 -9.49 -8.45
N TYR A 152 9.24 -10.03 -8.11
CA TYR A 152 8.00 -9.28 -7.94
C TYR A 152 8.13 -8.15 -6.91
N SER A 153 8.73 -8.44 -5.76
CA SER A 153 8.99 -7.45 -4.71
C SER A 153 10.02 -6.40 -5.13
N ALA A 154 11.09 -6.83 -5.82
CA ALA A 154 12.11 -5.92 -6.35
C ALA A 154 11.51 -4.94 -7.37
N MET A 155 10.60 -5.41 -8.25
CA MET A 155 9.89 -4.55 -9.19
C MET A 155 8.95 -3.54 -8.51
N SER A 156 8.35 -3.92 -7.36
CA SER A 156 7.56 -2.98 -6.56
C SER A 156 8.42 -1.84 -6.00
N VAL A 157 9.63 -2.14 -5.52
CA VAL A 157 10.55 -1.10 -5.03
C VAL A 157 11.13 -0.27 -6.18
N ALA A 158 11.55 -0.95 -7.26
CA ALA A 158 12.08 -0.28 -8.46
C ALA A 158 11.04 0.66 -9.10
N GLY A 159 9.76 0.27 -9.10
CA GLY A 159 8.67 1.10 -9.59
C GLY A 159 8.61 2.48 -8.93
N GLY A 160 8.88 2.54 -7.63
CA GLY A 160 8.98 3.81 -6.90
C GLY A 160 10.09 4.71 -7.42
N ALA A 161 11.32 4.19 -7.51
CA ALA A 161 12.47 4.96 -8.00
C ALA A 161 12.33 5.33 -9.48
N VAL A 162 11.95 4.36 -10.31
CA VAL A 162 11.77 4.58 -11.76
C VAL A 162 10.65 5.58 -12.00
N GLY A 163 9.55 5.52 -11.23
CA GLY A 163 8.44 6.46 -11.36
C GLY A 163 8.86 7.91 -11.10
N LEU A 164 9.64 8.15 -10.05
CA LEU A 164 10.13 9.49 -9.72
C LEU A 164 11.07 10.04 -10.80
N LEU A 165 12.00 9.23 -11.30
CA LEU A 165 12.93 9.64 -12.35
C LEU A 165 12.22 9.82 -13.70
N ALA A 166 11.40 8.84 -14.09
CA ALA A 166 10.64 8.93 -15.34
C ALA A 166 9.66 10.11 -15.30
N GLY A 167 9.01 10.34 -14.15
CA GLY A 167 8.16 11.52 -13.94
C GLY A 167 8.93 12.82 -14.13
N GLY A 168 10.08 12.92 -13.47
CA GLY A 168 10.96 14.09 -13.62
C GLY A 168 11.37 14.33 -15.06
N LEU A 169 11.80 13.30 -15.79
CA LEU A 169 12.18 13.40 -17.21
C LEU A 169 10.99 13.76 -18.09
N LEU A 170 9.87 13.04 -17.99
CA LEU A 170 8.70 13.25 -18.85
C LEU A 170 8.08 14.64 -18.66
N VAL A 171 7.97 15.09 -17.40
CA VAL A 171 7.42 16.42 -17.10
C VAL A 171 8.35 17.54 -17.55
N SER A 172 9.68 17.39 -17.36
CA SER A 172 10.64 18.42 -17.73
C SER A 172 10.84 18.58 -19.23
N TYR A 173 10.81 17.49 -20.01
CA TYR A 173 11.21 17.51 -21.43
C TYR A 173 10.08 17.28 -22.41
N VAL A 174 8.93 16.73 -21.96
CA VAL A 174 7.81 16.41 -22.87
C VAL A 174 6.53 17.10 -22.39
N SER A 175 5.82 16.51 -21.43
CA SER A 175 4.60 17.06 -20.84
C SER A 175 4.18 16.20 -19.63
N TRP A 176 3.47 16.81 -18.67
CA TRP A 176 2.86 16.09 -17.56
C TRP A 176 1.89 14.96 -18.03
N ARG A 177 1.28 15.09 -19.21
CA ARG A 177 0.37 14.10 -19.78
C ARG A 177 1.03 12.74 -20.01
N TRP A 178 2.33 12.74 -20.31
CA TRP A 178 3.10 11.54 -20.57
C TRP A 178 3.32 10.67 -19.34
N VAL A 179 3.17 11.22 -18.12
CA VAL A 179 3.21 10.41 -16.90
C VAL A 179 2.05 9.40 -16.84
N LEU A 180 0.96 9.68 -17.55
CA LEU A 180 -0.16 8.77 -17.73
C LEU A 180 -0.01 7.93 -19.00
N PHE A 181 0.35 8.53 -20.13
CA PHE A 181 0.50 7.80 -21.40
C PHE A 181 1.52 6.66 -21.35
N VAL A 182 2.56 6.75 -20.52
CA VAL A 182 3.58 5.68 -20.38
C VAL A 182 2.99 4.35 -19.95
N ASN A 183 1.88 4.35 -19.21
CA ASN A 183 1.20 3.14 -18.77
C ASN A 183 0.46 2.42 -19.91
N VAL A 184 0.08 3.13 -20.97
CA VAL A 184 -0.72 2.57 -22.08
C VAL A 184 0.04 1.45 -22.80
N PRO A 185 1.25 1.68 -23.36
CA PRO A 185 1.97 0.61 -24.03
C PRO A 185 2.34 -0.53 -23.08
N ILE A 186 2.70 -0.23 -21.82
CA ILE A 186 3.07 -1.25 -20.83
C ILE A 186 1.87 -2.17 -20.54
N GLY A 187 0.70 -1.58 -20.26
CA GLY A 187 -0.48 -2.36 -19.90
C GLY A 187 -1.06 -3.12 -21.07
N LEU A 188 -1.09 -2.54 -22.30
CA LEU A 188 -1.55 -3.24 -23.50
C LEU A 188 -0.63 -4.41 -23.87
N ALA A 189 0.69 -4.20 -23.87
CA ALA A 189 1.66 -5.28 -24.11
C ALA A 189 1.54 -6.38 -23.05
N GLY A 190 1.41 -5.99 -21.76
CA GLY A 190 1.17 -6.93 -20.67
C GLY A 190 -0.13 -7.73 -20.83
N ALA A 191 -1.24 -7.09 -21.23
CA ALA A 191 -2.53 -7.74 -21.44
C ALA A 191 -2.49 -8.74 -22.62
N LEU A 192 -1.83 -8.38 -23.71
CA LEU A 192 -1.65 -9.25 -24.89
C LEU A 192 -0.77 -10.46 -24.53
N ALA A 193 0.38 -10.23 -23.90
CA ALA A 193 1.28 -11.30 -23.49
C ALA A 193 0.65 -12.22 -22.43
N ALA A 194 -0.13 -11.69 -21.50
CA ALA A 194 -0.83 -12.46 -20.48
C ALA A 194 -1.79 -13.52 -21.06
N ARG A 195 -2.38 -13.25 -22.23
CA ARG A 195 -3.28 -14.22 -22.92
C ARG A 195 -2.56 -15.49 -23.33
N THR A 196 -1.30 -15.41 -23.70
CA THR A 196 -0.50 -16.52 -24.24
C THR A 196 0.34 -17.22 -23.18
N VAL A 197 0.90 -16.47 -22.22
CA VAL A 197 1.90 -17.01 -21.30
C VAL A 197 1.36 -17.39 -19.92
N LEU A 198 0.22 -16.82 -19.49
CA LEU A 198 -0.32 -17.12 -18.15
C LEU A 198 -1.28 -18.32 -18.19
N PRO A 199 -1.22 -19.20 -17.18
CA PRO A 199 -2.10 -20.35 -17.10
C PRO A 199 -3.56 -19.94 -16.91
N VAL A 200 -4.49 -20.69 -17.49
CA VAL A 200 -5.92 -20.50 -17.22
C VAL A 200 -6.21 -20.98 -15.81
N SER A 201 -6.71 -20.08 -14.98
CA SER A 201 -7.09 -20.41 -13.60
C SER A 201 -8.52 -20.93 -13.54
N GLY A 202 -8.74 -21.97 -12.76
CA GLY A 202 -10.07 -22.45 -12.42
C GLY A 202 -10.89 -21.37 -11.70
N ARG A 203 -12.21 -21.43 -11.86
CA ARG A 203 -13.16 -20.58 -11.14
C ARG A 203 -13.57 -21.26 -9.83
N ARG A 204 -13.69 -20.50 -8.76
CA ARG A 204 -14.27 -20.99 -7.50
C ARG A 204 -15.69 -20.47 -7.36
N PRO A 205 -16.66 -21.29 -6.94
CA PRO A 205 -18.01 -20.80 -6.68
C PRO A 205 -18.01 -19.83 -5.50
N GLY A 206 -18.82 -18.79 -5.55
CA GLY A 206 -18.96 -17.80 -4.49
C GLY A 206 -19.80 -16.60 -4.92
N ARG A 207 -20.01 -15.65 -4.01
CA ARG A 207 -20.77 -14.43 -4.25
C ARG A 207 -19.94 -13.20 -3.87
N PHE A 208 -20.27 -12.06 -4.49
CA PHE A 208 -19.72 -10.75 -4.16
C PHE A 208 -20.52 -10.15 -2.99
N ASP A 209 -19.83 -9.55 -2.06
CA ASP A 209 -20.42 -8.71 -1.01
C ASP A 209 -20.50 -7.26 -1.52
N LEU A 210 -21.47 -6.96 -2.36
CA LEU A 210 -21.69 -5.61 -2.88
C LEU A 210 -22.01 -4.59 -1.76
N PRO A 211 -22.86 -4.90 -0.75
CA PRO A 211 -23.08 -3.98 0.36
C PRO A 211 -21.79 -3.62 1.11
N GLY A 212 -20.93 -4.61 1.39
CA GLY A 212 -19.64 -4.37 2.03
C GLY A 212 -18.72 -3.48 1.18
N ILE A 213 -18.66 -3.70 -0.15
CA ILE A 213 -17.88 -2.87 -1.07
C ILE A 213 -18.35 -1.41 -1.02
N ILE A 214 -19.66 -1.20 -1.19
CA ILE A 214 -20.24 0.15 -1.27
C ILE A 214 -20.05 0.90 0.05
N THR A 215 -20.34 0.25 1.18
CA THR A 215 -20.25 0.89 2.50
C THR A 215 -18.81 1.13 2.92
N GLY A 216 -17.90 0.18 2.66
CA GLY A 216 -16.48 0.33 3.00
C GLY A 216 -15.80 1.40 2.14
N THR A 217 -15.87 1.27 0.81
CA THR A 217 -15.22 2.23 -0.10
C THR A 217 -15.89 3.60 -0.06
N GLY A 218 -17.23 3.64 -0.07
CA GLY A 218 -18.00 4.88 0.01
C GLY A 218 -17.83 5.60 1.34
N GLY A 219 -17.73 4.86 2.45
CA GLY A 219 -17.48 5.43 3.77
C GLY A 219 -16.12 6.12 3.86
N VAL A 220 -15.05 5.47 3.38
CA VAL A 220 -13.72 6.10 3.33
C VAL A 220 -13.70 7.30 2.38
N ALA A 221 -14.32 7.19 1.20
CA ALA A 221 -14.41 8.29 0.25
C ALA A 221 -15.16 9.51 0.83
N ALA A 222 -16.25 9.27 1.56
CA ALA A 222 -17.00 10.33 2.24
C ALA A 222 -16.16 11.00 3.35
N LEU A 223 -15.41 10.25 4.15
CA LEU A 223 -14.50 10.81 5.16
C LEU A 223 -13.42 11.67 4.52
N VAL A 224 -12.75 11.16 3.46
CA VAL A 224 -11.71 11.93 2.77
C VAL A 224 -12.30 13.19 2.14
N TYR A 225 -13.48 13.10 1.50
CA TYR A 225 -14.16 14.24 0.92
C TYR A 225 -14.52 15.30 1.99
N GLY A 226 -15.10 14.86 3.11
CA GLY A 226 -15.44 15.75 4.21
C GLY A 226 -14.22 16.45 4.80
N LEU A 227 -13.13 15.72 5.06
CA LEU A 227 -11.87 16.27 5.57
C LEU A 227 -11.23 17.26 4.59
N SER A 228 -11.11 16.90 3.31
CA SER A 228 -10.51 17.80 2.30
C SER A 228 -11.32 19.10 2.10
N ASN A 229 -12.64 19.07 2.33
CA ASN A 229 -13.49 20.27 2.24
C ASN A 229 -13.64 21.01 3.56
N ALA A 230 -13.12 20.49 4.67
CA ALA A 230 -13.14 21.17 5.97
C ALA A 230 -12.03 22.22 6.11
N ALA A 231 -11.02 22.20 5.23
CA ALA A 231 -9.92 23.16 5.24
C ALA A 231 -10.43 24.61 5.10
N THR A 232 -9.71 25.53 5.74
CA THR A 232 -9.99 26.96 5.61
C THR A 232 -9.77 27.43 4.17
N GLY A 233 -10.76 28.12 3.61
CA GLY A 233 -10.69 28.69 2.27
C GLY A 233 -9.66 29.81 2.15
N GLN A 234 -9.35 30.21 0.92
CA GLN A 234 -8.43 31.33 0.64
C GLN A 234 -8.95 32.69 1.17
N ASP A 235 -10.24 32.77 1.43
CA ASP A 235 -10.92 33.90 2.07
C ASP A 235 -10.76 33.96 3.61
N GLY A 236 -10.06 32.98 4.19
CA GLY A 236 -9.84 32.82 5.62
C GLY A 236 -11.05 32.23 6.37
N THR A 237 -12.12 31.79 5.67
CA THR A 237 -13.26 31.15 6.30
C THR A 237 -13.03 29.69 6.61
N SER A 238 -13.34 29.26 7.83
CA SER A 238 -13.27 27.85 8.24
C SER A 238 -14.56 27.14 7.86
N HIS A 239 -14.43 26.02 7.14
CA HIS A 239 -15.57 25.22 6.69
C HIS A 239 -15.94 24.06 7.63
N TRP A 240 -15.30 23.93 8.80
CA TRP A 240 -15.59 22.85 9.76
C TRP A 240 -17.03 22.84 10.26
N GLY A 241 -17.68 24.01 10.32
CA GLY A 241 -19.09 24.17 10.71
C GLY A 241 -20.09 24.00 9.57
N ASP A 242 -19.66 23.84 8.35
CA ASP A 242 -20.55 23.74 7.20
C ASP A 242 -21.38 22.46 7.26
N ALA A 243 -22.68 22.60 7.10
CA ALA A 243 -23.62 21.48 7.15
C ALA A 243 -23.25 20.37 6.15
N LYS A 244 -22.72 20.73 4.98
CA LYS A 244 -22.25 19.78 3.97
C LYS A 244 -21.05 18.97 4.46
N VAL A 245 -20.08 19.61 5.11
CA VAL A 245 -18.88 18.94 5.66
C VAL A 245 -19.29 18.00 6.78
N VAL A 246 -20.05 18.52 7.76
CA VAL A 246 -20.54 17.74 8.91
C VAL A 246 -21.38 16.54 8.46
N ALA A 247 -22.34 16.76 7.54
CA ALA A 247 -23.19 15.68 7.00
C ALA A 247 -22.36 14.62 6.26
N THR A 248 -21.35 15.02 5.50
CA THR A 248 -20.50 14.08 4.74
C THR A 248 -19.62 13.27 5.68
N LEU A 249 -19.03 13.89 6.71
CA LEU A 249 -18.24 13.17 7.73
C LEU A 249 -19.12 12.19 8.51
N ALA A 250 -20.32 12.62 8.94
CA ALA A 250 -21.27 11.76 9.62
C ALA A 250 -21.72 10.58 8.75
N ALA A 251 -22.01 10.82 7.46
CA ALA A 251 -22.34 9.78 6.49
C ALA A 251 -21.18 8.80 6.29
N GLY A 252 -19.94 9.29 6.25
CA GLY A 252 -18.74 8.47 6.16
C GLY A 252 -18.58 7.54 7.36
N VAL A 253 -18.72 8.07 8.58
CA VAL A 253 -18.69 7.27 9.82
C VAL A 253 -19.83 6.24 9.84
N ALA A 254 -21.05 6.66 9.51
CA ALA A 254 -22.21 5.78 9.46
C ALA A 254 -22.02 4.63 8.45
N ALA A 255 -21.48 4.93 7.28
CA ALA A 255 -21.17 3.94 6.26
C ALA A 255 -20.10 2.93 6.72
N LEU A 256 -19.05 3.37 7.41
CA LEU A 256 -18.03 2.48 7.96
C LEU A 256 -18.57 1.61 9.12
N VAL A 257 -19.45 2.14 9.96
CA VAL A 257 -20.16 1.35 10.98
C VAL A 257 -21.04 0.31 10.30
N ALA A 258 -21.80 0.71 9.27
CA ALA A 258 -22.60 -0.22 8.47
C ALA A 258 -21.73 -1.30 7.81
N PHE A 259 -20.56 -0.95 7.27
CA PHE A 259 -19.58 -1.89 6.73
C PHE A 259 -19.22 -2.98 7.77
N VAL A 260 -18.81 -2.56 8.98
CA VAL A 260 -18.44 -3.51 10.04
C VAL A 260 -19.61 -4.42 10.43
N LEU A 261 -20.83 -3.87 10.51
CA LEU A 261 -22.03 -4.62 10.82
C LEU A 261 -22.41 -5.63 9.70
N ILE A 262 -22.25 -5.24 8.44
CA ILE A 262 -22.47 -6.11 7.27
C ILE A 262 -21.45 -7.24 7.28
N GLU A 263 -20.15 -6.95 7.41
CA GLU A 263 -19.07 -7.92 7.45
C GLU A 263 -19.22 -8.92 8.62
N ALA A 264 -19.76 -8.46 9.75
CA ALA A 264 -20.03 -9.31 10.91
C ALA A 264 -21.19 -10.32 10.68
N ARG A 265 -22.13 -10.00 9.77
CA ARG A 265 -23.34 -10.80 9.52
C ARG A 265 -23.31 -11.58 8.20
N THR A 266 -22.47 -11.17 7.25
CA THR A 266 -22.39 -11.78 5.92
C THR A 266 -21.74 -13.16 5.97
N ARG A 267 -22.32 -14.14 5.27
CA ARG A 267 -21.77 -15.52 5.18
C ARG A 267 -20.47 -15.59 4.37
N HIS A 268 -20.26 -14.68 3.46
CA HIS A 268 -19.08 -14.58 2.57
C HIS A 268 -18.47 -13.18 2.66
N PRO A 269 -17.93 -12.78 3.82
CA PRO A 269 -17.41 -11.44 4.02
C PRO A 269 -16.20 -11.16 3.10
N LEU A 270 -16.05 -9.90 2.65
CA LEU A 270 -14.84 -9.42 1.98
C LEU A 270 -13.68 -9.39 2.97
N LEU A 271 -13.97 -8.92 4.19
CA LEU A 271 -13.04 -8.84 5.29
C LEU A 271 -13.51 -9.73 6.44
N PRO A 272 -12.99 -10.96 6.56
CA PRO A 272 -13.29 -11.79 7.73
C PRO A 272 -12.78 -11.12 9.01
N LEU A 273 -13.68 -10.53 9.83
CA LEU A 273 -13.31 -9.77 11.03
C LEU A 273 -12.51 -10.62 12.05
N ARG A 274 -12.58 -11.96 11.94
CA ARG A 274 -11.72 -12.88 12.71
C ARG A 274 -10.22 -12.61 12.48
N LEU A 275 -9.82 -12.08 11.31
CA LEU A 275 -8.43 -11.71 11.04
C LEU A 275 -7.98 -10.54 11.91
N LEU A 276 -8.86 -9.64 12.30
CA LEU A 276 -8.56 -8.48 13.15
C LEU A 276 -8.71 -8.78 14.65
N ARG A 277 -9.21 -9.96 15.05
CA ARG A 277 -9.28 -10.36 16.46
C ARG A 277 -7.90 -10.63 17.06
N ASP A 278 -6.95 -11.07 16.26
CA ASP A 278 -5.55 -11.19 16.70
C ASP A 278 -4.93 -9.80 16.86
N ARG A 279 -4.43 -9.52 18.07
CA ARG A 279 -3.89 -8.20 18.43
C ARG A 279 -2.67 -7.81 17.60
N ASN A 280 -1.82 -8.77 17.25
CA ASN A 280 -0.63 -8.51 16.44
C ASN A 280 -1.02 -8.09 15.02
N ARG A 281 -1.99 -8.80 14.40
CA ARG A 281 -2.51 -8.46 13.07
C ARG A 281 -3.25 -7.13 13.07
N ALA A 282 -4.08 -6.86 14.07
CA ALA A 282 -4.73 -5.57 14.23
C ALA A 282 -3.70 -4.44 14.36
N GLY A 283 -2.66 -4.65 15.18
CA GLY A 283 -1.54 -3.72 15.34
C GLY A 283 -0.80 -3.48 14.03
N ALA A 284 -0.46 -4.53 13.26
CA ALA A 284 0.21 -4.41 11.98
C ALA A 284 -0.63 -3.63 10.94
N ASN A 285 -1.95 -3.87 10.88
CA ASN A 285 -2.84 -3.12 10.00
C ASN A 285 -2.97 -1.65 10.44
N LEU A 286 -3.07 -1.36 11.72
CA LEU A 286 -3.08 0.00 12.24
C LEU A 286 -1.76 0.73 11.92
N MET A 287 -0.62 0.08 12.09
CA MET A 287 0.68 0.64 11.68
C MET A 287 0.78 0.85 10.18
N SER A 288 0.19 -0.04 9.37
CA SER A 288 0.12 0.12 7.91
C SER A 288 -0.63 1.39 7.50
N LEU A 289 -1.66 1.77 8.26
CA LEU A 289 -2.39 3.02 8.08
C LEU A 289 -1.46 4.24 8.29
N GLY A 290 -0.68 4.26 9.38
CA GLY A 290 0.30 5.33 9.64
C GLY A 290 1.42 5.39 8.61
N VAL A 291 1.91 4.23 8.13
CA VAL A 291 2.89 4.16 7.02
C VAL A 291 2.31 4.75 5.74
N GLY A 292 1.04 4.45 5.44
CA GLY A 292 0.34 5.04 4.29
C GLY A 292 0.27 6.56 4.39
N THR A 293 -0.15 7.08 5.54
CA THR A 293 -0.18 8.53 5.82
C THR A 293 1.18 9.18 5.58
N THR A 294 2.25 8.57 6.11
CA THR A 294 3.62 9.07 5.94
C THR A 294 4.04 9.10 4.47
N LEU A 295 3.85 7.99 3.75
CA LEU A 295 4.24 7.91 2.34
C LEU A 295 3.53 8.95 1.49
N PHE A 296 2.21 9.05 1.61
CA PHE A 296 1.43 10.01 0.81
C PHE A 296 1.75 11.45 1.20
N GLY A 297 1.84 11.72 2.51
CA GLY A 297 2.21 13.04 3.01
C GLY A 297 3.59 13.49 2.52
N VAL A 298 4.61 12.62 2.64
CA VAL A 298 5.97 12.93 2.19
C VAL A 298 6.00 13.14 0.68
N PHE A 299 5.45 12.24 -0.12
CA PHE A 299 5.49 12.41 -1.58
C PHE A 299 4.70 13.63 -2.05
N PHE A 300 3.56 13.92 -1.47
CA PHE A 300 2.73 15.06 -1.86
C PHE A 300 3.33 16.40 -1.40
N PHE A 301 3.44 16.60 -0.09
CA PHE A 301 3.85 17.90 0.45
C PHE A 301 5.31 18.24 0.18
N LEU A 302 6.20 17.23 0.19
CA LEU A 302 7.59 17.48 -0.14
C LEU A 302 7.79 17.80 -1.62
N THR A 303 6.98 17.21 -2.52
CA THR A 303 7.01 17.60 -3.95
C THR A 303 6.63 19.05 -4.13
N LEU A 304 5.52 19.48 -3.51
CA LEU A 304 5.09 20.88 -3.56
C LEU A 304 6.14 21.80 -2.91
N PHE A 305 6.70 21.40 -1.77
CA PHE A 305 7.73 22.18 -1.09
C PHE A 305 8.96 22.42 -1.99
N VAL A 306 9.53 21.38 -2.59
CA VAL A 306 10.75 21.55 -3.39
C VAL A 306 10.49 22.21 -4.74
N GLN A 307 9.28 22.07 -5.33
CA GLN A 307 8.95 22.72 -6.61
C GLN A 307 8.44 24.15 -6.41
N ASP A 308 7.50 24.40 -5.50
CA ASP A 308 6.82 25.68 -5.38
C ASP A 308 7.55 26.65 -4.43
N VAL A 309 8.27 26.12 -3.39
CA VAL A 309 9.03 26.95 -2.45
C VAL A 309 10.49 27.09 -2.91
N TRP A 310 11.17 25.97 -3.24
CA TRP A 310 12.59 26.01 -3.66
C TRP A 310 12.79 26.17 -5.17
N GLY A 311 11.72 26.14 -5.99
CA GLY A 311 11.80 26.33 -7.43
C GLY A 311 12.53 25.19 -8.18
N TYR A 312 12.53 23.97 -7.64
CA TYR A 312 13.17 22.84 -8.31
C TYR A 312 12.40 22.44 -9.56
N SER A 313 13.14 22.11 -10.63
CA SER A 313 12.54 21.45 -11.79
C SER A 313 12.01 20.06 -11.42
N PRO A 314 11.04 19.51 -12.17
CA PRO A 314 10.54 18.16 -11.94
C PRO A 314 11.63 17.09 -11.93
N LEU A 315 12.63 17.20 -12.82
CA LEU A 315 13.76 16.26 -12.84
C LEU A 315 14.59 16.37 -11.56
N ARG A 316 14.90 17.59 -11.11
CA ARG A 316 15.65 17.81 -9.87
C ARG A 316 14.86 17.31 -8.65
N THR A 317 13.54 17.44 -8.67
CA THR A 317 12.63 16.87 -7.65
C THR A 317 12.72 15.35 -7.63
N GLY A 318 12.61 14.70 -8.79
CA GLY A 318 12.73 13.23 -8.90
C GLY A 318 14.08 12.72 -8.37
N LEU A 319 15.18 13.40 -8.70
CA LEU A 319 16.52 13.09 -8.19
C LEU A 319 16.62 13.30 -6.68
N ALA A 320 15.98 14.34 -6.14
CA ALA A 320 15.99 14.66 -4.71
C ALA A 320 15.32 13.56 -3.85
N PHE A 321 14.38 12.80 -4.42
CA PHE A 321 13.73 11.68 -3.73
C PHE A 321 14.50 10.36 -3.78
N LEU A 322 15.52 10.22 -4.65
CA LEU A 322 16.28 8.96 -4.76
C LEU A 322 16.89 8.49 -3.43
N PRO A 323 17.51 9.35 -2.60
CA PRO A 323 18.04 8.94 -1.31
C PRO A 323 16.98 8.32 -0.38
N LEU A 324 15.73 8.81 -0.41
CA LEU A 324 14.62 8.18 0.33
C LEU A 324 14.43 6.72 -0.12
N THR A 325 14.33 6.50 -1.44
CA THR A 325 14.08 5.17 -2.00
C THR A 325 15.24 4.23 -1.73
N VAL A 326 16.48 4.71 -1.86
CA VAL A 326 17.69 3.94 -1.53
C VAL A 326 17.72 3.59 -0.04
N ALA A 327 17.42 4.54 0.85
CA ALA A 327 17.36 4.30 2.29
C ALA A 327 16.30 3.24 2.64
N VAL A 328 15.09 3.35 2.07
CA VAL A 328 14.02 2.34 2.23
C VAL A 328 14.51 0.97 1.77
N LEU A 329 15.14 0.87 0.60
CA LEU A 329 15.61 -0.40 0.05
C LEU A 329 16.68 -1.04 0.94
N VAL A 330 17.72 -0.29 1.28
CA VAL A 330 18.86 -0.76 2.08
C VAL A 330 18.39 -1.23 3.46
N THR A 331 17.55 -0.45 4.12
CA THR A 331 17.07 -0.80 5.46
C THR A 331 16.00 -1.90 5.43
N SER A 332 15.21 -2.04 4.36
CA SER A 332 14.33 -3.21 4.18
C SER A 332 15.13 -4.51 4.03
N ILE A 333 16.22 -4.49 3.25
CA ILE A 333 17.12 -5.64 3.13
C ILE A 333 17.79 -5.95 4.48
N ALA A 334 18.26 -4.94 5.19
CA ALA A 334 18.83 -5.12 6.53
C ALA A 334 17.79 -5.69 7.52
N SER A 335 16.54 -5.20 7.44
CA SER A 335 15.41 -5.66 8.27
C SER A 335 15.13 -7.15 8.09
N THR A 336 15.26 -7.72 6.89
CA THR A 336 15.07 -9.17 6.66
C THR A 336 16.07 -10.03 7.44
N ARG A 337 17.31 -9.56 7.56
CA ARG A 337 18.36 -10.25 8.33
C ARG A 337 18.20 -10.01 9.83
N LEU A 338 17.81 -8.81 10.19
CA LEU A 338 17.73 -8.40 11.58
C LEU A 338 16.51 -9.01 12.29
N VAL A 339 15.37 -9.18 11.60
CA VAL A 339 14.14 -9.75 12.16
C VAL A 339 14.34 -11.19 12.66
N SER A 340 15.22 -11.98 12.01
CA SER A 340 15.55 -13.34 12.45
C SER A 340 16.33 -13.36 13.78
N ARG A 341 17.08 -12.30 14.08
CA ARG A 341 17.91 -12.18 15.30
C ARG A 341 17.18 -11.50 16.44
N THR A 342 16.52 -10.39 16.18
CA THR A 342 15.91 -9.52 17.20
C THR A 342 14.42 -9.75 17.40
N GLY A 343 13.75 -10.43 16.46
CA GLY A 343 12.30 -10.50 16.41
C GLY A 343 11.70 -9.30 15.65
N HIS A 344 10.37 -9.30 15.50
CA HIS A 344 9.65 -8.27 14.73
C HIS A 344 9.36 -7.00 15.56
N ARG A 345 9.09 -7.12 16.87
CA ARG A 345 8.67 -6.00 17.72
C ARG A 345 9.71 -4.90 17.85
N PRO A 346 11.01 -5.17 18.16
CA PRO A 346 12.03 -4.13 18.26
C PRO A 346 12.18 -3.34 16.96
N LEU A 347 12.09 -4.01 15.80
CA LEU A 347 12.20 -3.36 14.50
C LEU A 347 11.00 -2.46 14.20
N LEU A 348 9.79 -2.88 14.57
CA LEU A 348 8.58 -2.06 14.45
C LEU A 348 8.68 -0.80 15.31
N LEU A 349 9.13 -0.94 16.56
CA LEU A 349 9.31 0.20 17.46
C LEU A 349 10.40 1.15 16.96
N ALA A 350 11.57 0.63 16.60
CA ALA A 350 12.68 1.44 16.09
C ALA A 350 12.31 2.13 14.76
N GLY A 351 11.72 1.38 13.80
CA GLY A 351 11.30 1.93 12.52
C GLY A 351 10.27 3.05 12.67
N THR A 352 9.29 2.88 13.57
CA THR A 352 8.28 3.91 13.85
C THR A 352 8.89 5.15 14.48
N ALA A 353 9.76 4.98 15.48
CA ALA A 353 10.44 6.09 16.14
C ALA A 353 11.37 6.86 15.17
N ILE A 354 12.15 6.14 14.36
CA ILE A 354 13.06 6.74 13.36
C ILE A 354 12.26 7.49 12.29
N THR A 355 11.14 6.92 11.78
CA THR A 355 10.27 7.60 10.83
C THR A 355 9.68 8.88 11.43
N GLY A 356 9.18 8.81 12.67
CA GLY A 356 8.65 9.97 13.38
C GLY A 356 9.71 11.07 13.59
N ALA A 357 10.94 10.69 13.96
CA ALA A 357 12.05 11.62 14.10
C ALA A 357 12.42 12.29 12.77
N GLY A 358 12.43 11.54 11.65
CA GLY A 358 12.67 12.08 10.32
C GLY A 358 11.59 13.08 9.89
N LEU A 359 10.31 12.78 10.13
CA LEU A 359 9.19 13.69 9.86
C LEU A 359 9.24 14.95 10.74
N TYR A 360 9.57 14.79 12.02
CA TYR A 360 9.80 15.93 12.91
C TYR A 360 10.95 16.81 12.42
N TRP A 361 12.03 16.20 11.89
CA TRP A 361 13.12 16.96 11.28
C TRP A 361 12.69 17.64 9.98
N MET A 362 11.86 16.99 9.14
CA MET A 362 11.24 17.62 7.96
C MET A 362 10.38 18.83 8.32
N SER A 363 9.71 18.84 9.47
CA SER A 363 8.94 19.99 9.94
C SER A 363 9.78 21.22 10.34
N ARG A 364 11.08 21.17 10.12
CA ARG A 364 12.03 22.28 10.31
C ARG A 364 12.66 22.77 9.02
N LEU A 365 12.09 22.35 7.87
CA LEU A 365 12.52 22.87 6.57
C LEU A 365 12.19 24.36 6.48
N THR A 366 13.05 25.11 5.81
CA THR A 366 12.87 26.55 5.61
C THR A 366 12.94 26.89 4.11
N GLU A 367 12.29 27.98 3.73
CA GLU A 367 12.31 28.49 2.36
C GLU A 367 13.73 28.82 1.86
N HIS A 368 14.64 29.17 2.76
CA HIS A 368 16.05 29.46 2.46
C HIS A 368 16.97 28.25 2.66
N GLY A 369 16.40 27.07 2.96
CA GLY A 369 17.16 25.84 3.16
C GLY A 369 17.82 25.34 1.88
N THR A 370 18.85 24.51 2.06
CA THR A 370 19.52 23.83 0.95
C THR A 370 19.22 22.33 1.00
N TYR A 371 19.39 21.66 -0.15
CA TYR A 371 19.16 20.21 -0.21
C TYR A 371 20.06 19.44 0.77
N LEU A 372 21.39 19.71 0.74
CA LEU A 372 22.36 18.99 1.58
C LEU A 372 22.23 19.36 3.07
N GLY A 373 21.98 20.63 3.36
CA GLY A 373 21.91 21.11 4.74
C GLY A 373 20.57 20.92 5.42
N GLY A 374 19.46 20.89 4.63
CA GLY A 374 18.10 20.83 5.20
C GLY A 374 17.36 19.54 4.91
N LEU A 375 17.36 19.03 3.66
CA LEU A 375 16.48 17.96 3.24
C LEU A 375 17.11 16.57 3.26
N LEU A 376 18.38 16.42 2.89
CA LEU A 376 19.01 15.10 2.73
C LEU A 376 18.99 14.28 4.02
N GLY A 377 19.28 14.91 5.17
CA GLY A 377 19.26 14.24 6.48
C GLY A 377 17.87 13.69 6.83
N PRO A 378 16.84 14.56 6.89
CA PRO A 378 15.47 14.13 7.20
C PRO A 378 14.93 13.05 6.26
N ILE A 379 15.20 13.16 4.95
CA ILE A 379 14.70 12.20 3.96
C ILE A 379 15.37 10.81 4.10
N LEU A 380 16.66 10.77 4.42
CA LEU A 380 17.39 9.53 4.72
C LEU A 380 16.87 8.87 6.00
N VAL A 381 16.67 9.64 7.06
CA VAL A 381 16.15 9.13 8.34
C VAL A 381 14.72 8.59 8.17
N THR A 382 13.85 9.35 7.51
CA THR A 382 12.48 8.88 7.23
C THR A 382 12.48 7.61 6.40
N GLY A 383 13.28 7.55 5.33
CA GLY A 383 13.41 6.37 4.48
C GLY A 383 13.97 5.15 5.24
N ALA A 384 14.96 5.36 6.10
CA ALA A 384 15.52 4.30 6.92
C ALA A 384 14.48 3.71 7.89
N GLY A 385 13.69 4.56 8.54
CA GLY A 385 12.60 4.13 9.42
C GLY A 385 11.52 3.34 8.67
N LEU A 386 11.06 3.85 7.53
CA LEU A 386 10.07 3.18 6.68
C LEU A 386 10.55 1.80 6.21
N GLY A 387 11.82 1.68 5.78
CA GLY A 387 12.38 0.41 5.34
C GLY A 387 12.45 -0.64 6.47
N LEU A 388 12.71 -0.21 7.71
CA LEU A 388 12.66 -1.10 8.87
C LEU A 388 11.25 -1.61 9.17
N LEU A 389 10.19 -0.89 8.78
CA LEU A 389 8.80 -1.25 9.05
C LEU A 389 8.23 -2.29 8.08
N PHE A 390 8.56 -2.23 6.77
CA PHE A 390 7.86 -3.01 5.74
C PHE A 390 7.90 -4.52 5.96
N VAL A 391 9.08 -5.07 6.27
CA VAL A 391 9.26 -6.52 6.41
C VAL A 391 8.61 -7.05 7.70
N PRO A 392 8.92 -6.52 8.91
CA PRO A 392 8.32 -7.01 10.14
C PRO A 392 6.81 -6.85 10.16
N MET A 393 6.28 -5.74 9.62
CA MET A 393 4.85 -5.49 9.54
C MET A 393 4.14 -6.54 8.68
N SER A 394 4.71 -6.90 7.53
CA SER A 394 4.18 -7.95 6.67
C SER A 394 4.23 -9.33 7.35
N LEU A 395 5.32 -9.65 8.05
CA LEU A 395 5.45 -10.89 8.80
C LEU A 395 4.41 -11.00 9.93
N VAL A 396 4.19 -9.91 10.67
CA VAL A 396 3.18 -9.87 11.75
C VAL A 396 1.76 -9.97 11.19
N ALA A 397 1.47 -9.27 10.08
CA ALA A 397 0.15 -9.31 9.47
C ALA A 397 -0.22 -10.70 8.91
N LEU A 398 0.76 -11.47 8.47
CA LEU A 398 0.59 -12.80 7.88
C LEU A 398 0.86 -13.95 8.86
N SER A 399 1.28 -13.66 10.10
CA SER A 399 1.57 -14.71 11.09
C SER A 399 0.31 -15.49 11.47
N ASP A 400 0.42 -16.82 11.55
CA ASP A 400 -0.66 -17.76 11.90
C ASP A 400 -1.95 -17.57 11.09
N VAL A 401 -1.82 -17.13 9.85
CA VAL A 401 -2.92 -17.05 8.89
C VAL A 401 -2.97 -18.35 8.10
N ALA A 402 -4.15 -18.98 8.04
CA ALA A 402 -4.34 -20.16 7.20
C ALA A 402 -4.00 -19.84 5.73
N GLU A 403 -3.43 -20.80 5.01
CA GLU A 403 -3.02 -20.60 3.61
C GLU A 403 -4.18 -20.08 2.74
N ALA A 404 -5.40 -20.52 3.03
CA ALA A 404 -6.63 -20.07 2.36
C ALA A 404 -6.92 -18.57 2.56
N ASP A 405 -6.51 -17.97 3.68
CA ASP A 405 -6.79 -16.58 4.05
C ASP A 405 -5.58 -15.66 3.79
N SER A 406 -4.42 -16.20 3.42
CA SER A 406 -3.18 -15.43 3.26
C SER A 406 -3.30 -14.31 2.22
N GLY A 407 -4.03 -14.56 1.13
CA GLY A 407 -4.33 -13.55 0.11
C GLY A 407 -5.18 -12.40 0.65
N VAL A 408 -6.21 -12.71 1.46
CA VAL A 408 -7.07 -11.69 2.07
C VAL A 408 -6.29 -10.86 3.10
N ALA A 409 -5.47 -11.50 3.94
CA ALA A 409 -4.65 -10.81 4.94
C ALA A 409 -3.62 -9.87 4.29
N SER A 410 -2.97 -10.30 3.20
CA SER A 410 -2.05 -9.46 2.42
C SER A 410 -2.78 -8.30 1.74
N SER A 411 -3.94 -8.56 1.14
CA SER A 411 -4.77 -7.52 0.52
C SER A 411 -5.26 -6.51 1.55
N LEU A 412 -5.64 -6.96 2.75
CA LEU A 412 -6.04 -6.10 3.86
C LEU A 412 -4.90 -5.14 4.26
N LEU A 413 -3.68 -5.65 4.44
CA LEU A 413 -2.52 -4.83 4.80
C LEU A 413 -2.27 -3.73 3.75
N ASN A 414 -2.38 -4.07 2.46
CA ASN A 414 -2.21 -3.12 1.38
C ASN A 414 -3.39 -2.13 1.30
N ALA A 415 -4.63 -2.61 1.43
CA ALA A 415 -5.83 -1.76 1.46
C ALA A 415 -5.76 -0.76 2.62
N THR A 416 -5.38 -1.20 3.81
CA THR A 416 -5.22 -0.35 5.00
C THR A 416 -4.17 0.73 4.76
N ARG A 417 -3.05 0.39 4.08
CA ARG A 417 -2.03 1.38 3.72
C ARG A 417 -2.55 2.44 2.75
N GLN A 418 -3.32 2.05 1.72
CA GLN A 418 -3.90 2.99 0.75
C GLN A 418 -4.96 3.88 1.40
N VAL A 419 -5.84 3.29 2.19
CA VAL A 419 -6.87 4.02 2.95
C VAL A 419 -6.21 4.99 3.94
N GLY A 420 -5.18 4.51 4.67
CA GLY A 420 -4.39 5.34 5.58
C GLY A 420 -3.69 6.48 4.86
N GLY A 421 -3.17 6.25 3.66
CA GLY A 421 -2.60 7.28 2.80
C GLY A 421 -3.62 8.34 2.42
N SER A 422 -4.80 7.93 1.98
CA SER A 422 -5.85 8.86 1.55
C SER A 422 -6.44 9.69 2.70
N ILE A 423 -6.78 9.04 3.82
CA ILE A 423 -7.26 9.76 5.03
C ILE A 423 -6.14 10.65 5.57
N GLY A 424 -4.92 10.12 5.63
CA GLY A 424 -3.76 10.84 6.10
C GLY A 424 -3.48 12.09 5.27
N LEU A 425 -3.50 11.98 3.94
CA LEU A 425 -3.31 13.11 3.04
C LEU A 425 -4.40 14.17 3.24
N ALA A 426 -5.67 13.77 3.39
CA ALA A 426 -6.76 14.71 3.66
C ALA A 426 -6.60 15.44 5.02
N VAL A 427 -6.18 14.70 6.08
CA VAL A 427 -5.91 15.30 7.40
C VAL A 427 -4.74 16.28 7.32
N LEU A 428 -3.62 15.85 6.71
CA LEU A 428 -2.44 16.69 6.56
C LEU A 428 -2.73 17.91 5.68
N GLY A 429 -3.50 17.72 4.60
CA GLY A 429 -3.93 18.80 3.71
C GLY A 429 -4.82 19.81 4.42
N THR A 430 -5.81 19.35 5.19
CA THR A 430 -6.66 20.27 5.98
C THR A 430 -5.80 21.14 6.90
N VAL A 431 -4.80 20.57 7.57
CA VAL A 431 -3.88 21.33 8.43
C VAL A 431 -3.02 22.28 7.61
N ALA A 432 -2.37 21.77 6.55
CA ALA A 432 -1.47 22.57 5.72
C ALA A 432 -2.20 23.78 5.11
N TRP A 433 -3.30 23.54 4.41
CA TRP A 433 -4.02 24.58 3.67
C TRP A 433 -4.70 25.59 4.60
N THR A 434 -5.18 25.17 5.78
CA THR A 434 -5.66 26.11 6.81
C THR A 434 -4.54 27.06 7.26
N VAL A 435 -3.33 26.54 7.50
CA VAL A 435 -2.19 27.37 7.90
C VAL A 435 -1.76 28.29 6.75
N VAL A 436 -1.67 27.75 5.53
CA VAL A 436 -1.36 28.56 4.33
C VAL A 436 -2.37 29.69 4.17
N ALA A 437 -3.68 29.40 4.21
CA ALA A 437 -4.73 30.41 4.06
C ALA A 437 -4.60 31.54 5.09
N ASN A 438 -4.40 31.20 6.37
CA ASN A 438 -4.27 32.18 7.46
C ASN A 438 -3.06 33.11 7.28
N HIS A 439 -1.98 32.65 6.64
CA HIS A 439 -0.79 33.45 6.36
C HIS A 439 -0.90 34.17 5.00
N ALA A 440 -1.49 33.51 3.99
CA ALA A 440 -1.61 34.04 2.63
C ALA A 440 -2.53 35.28 2.55
N VAL A 441 -3.55 35.39 3.40
CA VAL A 441 -4.42 36.59 3.48
C VAL A 441 -3.60 37.89 3.69
N ARG A 442 -2.42 37.77 4.31
CA ARG A 442 -1.50 38.90 4.57
C ARG A 442 -0.36 38.98 3.55
N ALA A 443 -0.20 37.97 2.69
CA ALA A 443 0.91 37.87 1.76
C ALA A 443 0.64 38.75 0.51
N ARG A 444 1.34 39.87 0.40
CA ARG A 444 1.29 40.75 -0.78
C ARG A 444 2.43 40.54 -1.78
N THR A 445 3.36 39.64 -1.49
CA THR A 445 4.54 39.33 -2.30
C THR A 445 4.67 37.83 -2.50
N THR A 446 5.34 37.42 -3.59
CA THR A 446 5.65 36.01 -3.87
C THR A 446 6.45 35.35 -2.73
N THR A 447 7.40 36.07 -2.13
CA THR A 447 8.20 35.58 -1.01
C THR A 447 7.33 35.32 0.23
N ALA A 448 6.38 36.21 0.53
CA ALA A 448 5.45 36.01 1.65
C ALA A 448 4.52 34.81 1.41
N TYR A 449 4.12 34.56 0.17
CA TYR A 449 3.35 33.36 -0.18
C TYR A 449 4.18 32.06 -0.05
N GLN A 450 5.43 32.07 -0.51
CA GLN A 450 6.35 30.93 -0.32
C GLN A 450 6.59 30.63 1.16
N HIS A 451 6.71 31.67 2.00
CA HIS A 451 6.79 31.49 3.46
C HIS A 451 5.51 30.88 4.04
N ALA A 452 4.33 31.29 3.56
CA ALA A 452 3.07 30.69 3.97
C ALA A 452 2.99 29.21 3.59
N LEU A 453 3.41 28.82 2.37
CA LEU A 453 3.50 27.43 1.92
C LEU A 453 4.46 26.63 2.81
N ALA A 454 5.68 27.12 3.04
CA ALA A 454 6.66 26.46 3.89
C ALA A 454 6.09 26.19 5.28
N THR A 455 5.48 27.21 5.91
CA THR A 455 4.88 27.09 7.25
C THR A 455 3.73 26.07 7.27
N GLY A 456 2.89 26.04 6.23
CA GLY A 456 1.80 25.06 6.12
C GLY A 456 2.31 23.62 5.99
N PHE A 457 3.31 23.41 5.15
CA PHE A 457 3.89 22.06 4.95
C PHE A 457 4.67 21.57 6.17
N ASP A 458 5.36 22.48 6.89
CA ASP A 458 6.00 22.16 8.17
C ASP A 458 4.98 21.64 9.19
N ARG A 459 3.80 22.27 9.26
CA ARG A 459 2.71 21.79 10.13
C ARG A 459 2.18 20.44 9.72
N ALA A 460 2.05 20.17 8.41
CA ALA A 460 1.69 18.84 7.91
C ALA A 460 2.71 17.77 8.35
N PHE A 461 4.01 18.02 8.18
CA PHE A 461 5.06 17.09 8.62
C PHE A 461 5.05 16.89 10.14
N LEU A 462 4.79 17.94 10.92
CA LEU A 462 4.68 17.85 12.38
C LEU A 462 3.49 16.98 12.79
N VAL A 463 2.33 17.12 12.15
CA VAL A 463 1.16 16.27 12.40
C VAL A 463 1.44 14.83 11.97
N ALA A 464 2.11 14.62 10.84
CA ALA A 464 2.54 13.28 10.41
C ALA A 464 3.48 12.63 11.45
N ALA A 465 4.42 13.39 12.02
CA ALA A 465 5.27 12.94 13.13
C ALA A 465 4.44 12.56 14.37
N GLY A 466 3.42 13.35 14.71
CA GLY A 466 2.47 13.04 15.79
C GLY A 466 1.69 11.74 15.54
N ILE A 467 1.26 11.51 14.29
CA ILE A 467 0.62 10.24 13.90
C ILE A 467 1.59 9.07 14.12
N MET A 468 2.88 9.23 13.78
CA MET A 468 3.88 8.17 14.05
C MET A 468 4.09 7.91 15.54
N VAL A 469 3.95 8.93 16.40
CA VAL A 469 3.94 8.72 17.87
C VAL A 469 2.74 7.89 18.30
N LEU A 470 1.55 8.14 17.76
CA LEU A 470 0.36 7.30 18.00
C LEU A 470 0.59 5.86 17.52
N MET A 471 1.23 5.68 16.35
CA MET A 471 1.59 4.34 15.84
C MET A 471 2.63 3.65 16.74
N LEU A 472 3.56 4.40 17.34
CA LEU A 472 4.52 3.86 18.31
C LEU A 472 3.81 3.35 19.55
N VAL A 473 2.85 4.10 20.10
CA VAL A 473 2.01 3.67 21.22
C VAL A 473 1.22 2.42 20.83
N ALA A 474 0.64 2.38 19.62
CA ALA A 474 -0.05 1.20 19.13
C ALA A 474 0.88 -0.03 19.01
N ALA A 475 2.10 0.15 18.50
CA ALA A 475 3.10 -0.91 18.43
C ALA A 475 3.49 -1.45 19.81
N VAL A 476 3.70 -0.56 20.80
CA VAL A 476 4.02 -0.94 22.18
C VAL A 476 2.89 -1.75 22.81
N THR A 477 1.64 -1.32 22.61
CA THR A 477 0.47 -1.89 23.28
C THR A 477 -0.08 -3.14 22.60
N LEU A 478 -0.13 -3.16 21.27
CA LEU A 478 -0.78 -4.22 20.49
C LEU A 478 0.19 -5.32 20.06
N VAL A 479 1.43 -4.97 19.67
CA VAL A 479 2.36 -5.97 19.12
C VAL A 479 3.16 -6.63 20.23
N ARG A 480 3.10 -7.96 20.30
CA ARG A 480 3.82 -8.78 21.29
C ARG A 480 4.70 -9.80 20.59
N ASP A 481 5.96 -9.96 21.06
CA ASP A 481 6.81 -11.06 20.63
C ASP A 481 6.34 -12.39 21.22
N ARG A 482 6.12 -13.38 20.38
CA ARG A 482 5.73 -14.74 20.82
C ARG A 482 6.89 -15.62 21.26
N ARG A 483 8.13 -15.16 21.23
CA ARG A 483 9.31 -15.95 21.66
C ARG A 483 9.24 -16.47 23.11
N ALA A 484 8.45 -15.83 23.98
CA ALA A 484 8.32 -16.24 25.39
C ALA A 484 7.51 -17.54 25.61
N ARG A 485 6.80 -18.06 24.62
CA ARG A 485 6.01 -19.31 24.78
C ARG A 485 6.69 -20.58 24.27
N GLN A 486 7.73 -20.49 23.45
CA GLN A 486 8.46 -21.65 22.95
C GLN A 486 9.65 -22.08 23.82
N THR A 487 10.08 -21.20 24.75
CA THR A 487 11.09 -21.58 25.76
C THR A 487 10.49 -22.09 27.08
N GLY A 488 9.17 -22.14 27.17
CA GLY A 488 8.42 -22.76 28.27
C GLY A 488 8.08 -24.22 28.01
N LEU A 489 8.96 -24.98 27.36
CA LEU A 489 8.97 -26.42 27.48
C LEU A 489 9.39 -26.74 28.92
N ASP A 490 8.37 -27.12 29.70
CA ASP A 490 8.44 -27.58 31.07
C ASP A 490 9.56 -28.61 31.22
N PRO A 491 10.59 -28.36 32.05
CA PRO A 491 11.64 -29.36 32.30
C PRO A 491 11.09 -30.65 32.94
N ALA A 492 9.81 -30.64 33.38
CA ALA A 492 9.14 -31.76 34.01
C ALA A 492 8.60 -32.83 33.05
N SER A 493 8.55 -32.60 31.72
CA SER A 493 8.08 -33.61 30.76
C SER A 493 9.18 -34.46 30.13
N GLY A 494 10.46 -34.14 30.38
CA GLY A 494 11.61 -34.93 29.91
C GLY A 494 11.88 -36.22 30.71
N GLY A 495 11.28 -36.36 31.89
CA GLY A 495 11.51 -37.52 32.78
C GLY A 495 10.62 -38.74 32.50
N ARG A 496 9.54 -38.58 31.72
CA ARG A 496 8.61 -39.71 31.47
C ARG A 496 8.80 -40.43 30.14
N ALA A 497 9.61 -39.90 29.23
CA ALA A 497 9.89 -40.58 27.96
C ALA A 497 11.09 -41.54 28.01
N ALA A 498 11.91 -41.50 29.07
CA ALA A 498 13.05 -42.42 29.23
C ALA A 498 12.63 -43.77 29.83
N ASP A 499 11.55 -43.82 30.62
CA ASP A 499 11.11 -45.07 31.29
C ASP A 499 10.29 -46.02 30.39
N HIS A 500 9.87 -45.58 29.20
CA HIS A 500 9.12 -46.41 28.25
C HIS A 500 9.96 -47.13 27.19
N VAL A 501 11.27 -46.85 27.08
CA VAL A 501 12.17 -47.50 26.11
C VAL A 501 12.84 -48.71 26.74
N GLU A 502 12.86 -48.87 28.07
CA GLU A 502 13.53 -49.99 28.76
C GLU A 502 12.64 -51.24 28.95
N GLN A 503 11.34 -51.16 28.62
CA GLN A 503 10.37 -52.30 28.77
C GLN A 503 10.09 -53.08 27.49
N VAL A 504 10.72 -52.81 26.35
CA VAL A 504 10.50 -53.52 25.05
C VAL A 504 11.63 -54.52 24.71
N GLY A 505 12.52 -54.78 25.65
CA GLY A 505 13.70 -55.66 25.44
C GLY A 505 13.61 -57.05 26.10
N GLN A 506 12.44 -57.61 26.41
CA GLN A 506 12.36 -59.01 26.86
C GLN A 506 12.02 -59.97 25.70
N PRO A 507 12.83 -61.04 25.50
CA PRO A 507 12.56 -62.05 24.47
C PRO A 507 11.36 -62.94 24.89
N LEU A 508 10.51 -63.27 23.92
CA LEU A 508 9.39 -64.17 24.03
C LEU A 508 9.88 -65.60 24.41
N PRO A 509 9.22 -66.33 25.31
CA PRO A 509 9.57 -67.72 25.62
C PRO A 509 9.14 -68.66 24.48
N ASP A 510 10.02 -69.64 24.22
CA ASP A 510 9.85 -70.70 23.22
C ASP A 510 8.55 -71.50 23.44
N ALA A 511 7.85 -71.77 22.33
CA ALA A 511 6.69 -72.67 22.31
C ALA A 511 7.17 -74.15 22.34
N PRO A 512 6.50 -75.06 23.10
CA PRO A 512 6.85 -76.46 23.10
C PRO A 512 6.34 -77.21 21.86
N ALA A 513 7.05 -78.26 21.51
CA ALA A 513 6.92 -79.17 20.35
C ALA A 513 5.56 -79.80 20.16
#